data_3e793ccfc154df9955925fe8f6eb7277
#
_entry.id   3e793ccfc154df9955925fe8f6eb7277
#
_cell.length_a   1.000
_cell.length_b   1.000
_cell.length_c   1.000
_cell.angle_alpha   90.00
_cell.angle_beta   90.00
_cell.angle_gamma   90.00
#
_symmetry.space_group_name_H-M   'P 1'
#
loop_
_entity.id
_entity.type
_entity.pdbx_description
1 polymer ?
#
loop_
_entity_poly.entity_id
_entity_poly.type
_entity_poly.pdbx_seq_one_letter_code
_entity_poly.pdbx_strand_id
1 'polypeptide(L)'
;MSLSLDPIAVAAVLIALASLAVSIMSIVRDRPKIKITIKKGWTLVNPQPGYKKDTQYVSVSVINSGIRPVTIASVGGKHLKDTGGFIMSDSMIGGSKELTQGKRLDCLVEESAYDEINNKYGVLRIEAEDLTGKSYVKNVSPFFLRMIYFPVRKVRTVIWNKQHRNNKSS
;
A
#
# COMPACT_ATOMS: atom_id res chain seq x y z
N MET A 1 -48.20 30.74 -17.45
CA MET A 1 -47.25 30.13 -18.44
C MET A 1 -47.05 28.72 -18.00
N SER A 2 -47.78 27.74 -18.55
CA SER A 2 -47.60 26.30 -18.24
C SER A 2 -46.39 25.80 -19.08
N LEU A 3 -45.28 25.50 -18.40
CA LEU A 3 -44.16 24.78 -19.00
C LEU A 3 -44.64 23.34 -19.32
N SER A 4 -45.12 23.12 -20.55
CA SER A 4 -45.33 21.76 -21.04
C SER A 4 -43.95 21.19 -21.36
N LEU A 5 -43.44 20.35 -20.47
CA LEU A 5 -42.19 19.58 -20.70
C LEU A 5 -42.48 18.63 -21.86
N ASP A 6 -41.72 18.76 -22.94
CA ASP A 6 -41.75 17.82 -24.06
C ASP A 6 -41.34 16.41 -23.54
N PRO A 7 -42.23 15.40 -23.66
CA PRO A 7 -41.93 14.06 -23.20
C PRO A 7 -40.70 13.42 -23.86
N ILE A 8 -40.34 13.84 -25.04
CA ILE A 8 -39.12 13.39 -25.74
C ILE A 8 -37.89 13.96 -25.05
N ALA A 9 -37.91 15.25 -24.67
CA ALA A 9 -36.82 15.89 -23.93
C ALA A 9 -36.61 15.25 -22.56
N VAL A 10 -37.68 14.92 -21.83
CA VAL A 10 -37.62 14.22 -20.54
C VAL A 10 -37.00 12.83 -20.72
N ALA A 11 -37.44 12.07 -21.72
CA ALA A 11 -36.85 10.76 -22.01
C ALA A 11 -35.35 10.82 -22.33
N ALA A 12 -34.96 11.81 -23.15
CA ALA A 12 -33.55 12.02 -23.49
C ALA A 12 -32.66 12.33 -22.25
N VAL A 13 -33.15 13.16 -21.34
CA VAL A 13 -32.46 13.47 -20.07
C VAL A 13 -32.31 12.22 -19.21
N LEU A 14 -33.35 11.40 -19.08
CA LEU A 14 -33.31 10.15 -18.30
C LEU A 14 -32.29 9.17 -18.86
N ILE A 15 -32.24 9.00 -20.18
CA ILE A 15 -31.26 8.14 -20.86
C ILE A 15 -29.82 8.65 -20.63
N ALA A 16 -29.62 9.97 -20.74
CA ALA A 16 -28.30 10.57 -20.49
C ALA A 16 -27.83 10.36 -19.04
N LEU A 17 -28.71 10.53 -18.06
CA LEU A 17 -28.41 10.28 -16.65
C LEU A 17 -28.11 8.80 -16.37
N ALA A 18 -28.86 7.87 -16.95
CA ALA A 18 -28.61 6.44 -16.83
C ALA A 18 -27.25 6.06 -17.44
N SER A 19 -26.91 6.57 -18.61
CA SER A 19 -25.61 6.36 -19.26
C SER A 19 -24.45 6.90 -18.44
N LEU A 20 -24.62 8.09 -17.85
CA LEU A 20 -23.63 8.68 -16.95
C LEU A 20 -23.42 7.81 -15.70
N ALA A 21 -24.49 7.32 -15.07
CA ALA A 21 -24.42 6.44 -13.92
C ALA A 21 -23.68 5.14 -14.22
N VAL A 22 -23.98 4.49 -15.35
CA VAL A 22 -23.27 3.28 -15.81
C VAL A 22 -21.78 3.56 -16.05
N SER A 23 -21.44 4.70 -16.65
CA SER A 23 -20.05 5.11 -16.89
C SER A 23 -19.29 5.31 -15.58
N ILE A 24 -19.89 5.98 -14.60
CA ILE A 24 -19.28 6.17 -13.27
C ILE A 24 -19.10 4.81 -12.57
N MET A 25 -20.09 3.94 -12.61
CA MET A 25 -19.98 2.60 -12.00
C MET A 25 -18.87 1.77 -12.65
N SER A 26 -18.70 1.82 -13.96
CA SER A 26 -17.59 1.18 -14.68
C SER A 26 -16.23 1.69 -14.20
N ILE A 27 -16.04 3.00 -14.13
CA ILE A 27 -14.79 3.61 -13.66
C ILE A 27 -14.46 3.20 -12.22
N VAL A 28 -15.47 3.17 -11.34
CA VAL A 28 -15.26 2.76 -9.92
C VAL A 28 -14.94 1.27 -9.81
N ARG A 29 -15.60 0.42 -10.60
CA ARG A 29 -15.37 -1.02 -10.63
C ARG A 29 -13.99 -1.38 -11.16
N ASP A 30 -13.51 -0.64 -12.15
CA ASP A 30 -12.23 -0.89 -12.81
C ASP A 30 -11.00 -0.43 -12.02
N ARG A 31 -11.18 0.16 -10.84
CA ARG A 31 -10.04 0.57 -10.01
C ARG A 31 -9.28 -0.63 -9.46
N PRO A 32 -7.94 -0.58 -9.45
CA PRO A 32 -7.14 -1.61 -8.80
C PRO A 32 -7.42 -1.58 -7.28
N LYS A 33 -7.61 -2.75 -6.70
CA LYS A 33 -7.86 -2.93 -5.26
C LYS A 33 -6.80 -3.83 -4.67
N ILE A 34 -5.78 -3.25 -4.07
CA ILE A 34 -4.71 -4.00 -3.42
C ILE A 34 -5.04 -4.18 -1.94
N LYS A 35 -4.99 -5.44 -1.48
CA LYS A 35 -5.14 -5.83 -0.09
C LYS A 35 -3.80 -6.35 0.43
N ILE A 36 -3.33 -5.78 1.53
CA ILE A 36 -2.10 -6.22 2.21
C ILE A 36 -2.49 -6.99 3.47
N THR A 37 -1.93 -8.17 3.65
CA THR A 37 -2.13 -9.02 4.82
C THR A 37 -0.77 -9.38 5.43
N ILE A 38 -0.68 -9.34 6.75
CA ILE A 38 0.53 -9.63 7.50
C ILE A 38 0.22 -10.79 8.44
N LYS A 39 1.07 -11.80 8.43
CA LYS A 39 0.96 -12.96 9.31
C LYS A 39 2.34 -13.30 9.88
N LYS A 40 2.41 -13.58 11.18
CA LYS A 40 3.62 -13.99 11.90
C LYS A 40 3.63 -15.49 12.16
N GLY A 41 4.80 -16.01 12.55
CA GLY A 41 4.96 -17.39 13.01
C GLY A 41 4.92 -18.44 11.88
N TRP A 42 5.32 -18.07 10.66
CA TRP A 42 5.45 -19.03 9.56
C TRP A 42 6.80 -19.74 9.60
N THR A 43 6.79 -21.07 9.51
CA THR A 43 8.01 -21.90 9.35
C THR A 43 7.98 -22.55 7.98
N LEU A 44 9.11 -22.53 7.27
CA LEU A 44 9.23 -23.16 5.96
C LEU A 44 9.66 -24.60 6.11
N VAL A 45 8.87 -25.53 5.56
CA VAL A 45 9.16 -26.97 5.63
C VAL A 45 10.30 -27.34 4.67
N ASN A 46 10.26 -26.83 3.44
CA ASN A 46 11.30 -27.00 2.43
C ASN A 46 11.74 -25.61 1.92
N PRO A 47 12.68 -24.94 2.63
CA PRO A 47 13.09 -23.62 2.26
C PRO A 47 13.83 -23.61 0.91
N GLN A 48 13.49 -22.67 0.07
CA GLN A 48 14.26 -22.37 -1.16
C GLN A 48 15.62 -21.76 -0.80
N PRO A 49 16.60 -21.76 -1.71
CA PRO A 49 17.88 -21.07 -1.50
C PRO A 49 17.67 -19.62 -1.05
N GLY A 50 18.36 -19.23 0.02
CA GLY A 50 18.21 -17.92 0.66
C GLY A 50 17.33 -17.89 1.92
N TYR A 51 16.56 -18.96 2.19
CA TYR A 51 15.80 -19.09 3.43
C TYR A 51 16.40 -20.14 4.36
N LYS A 52 16.31 -19.92 5.67
CA LYS A 52 16.82 -20.84 6.68
C LYS A 52 15.71 -21.81 7.12
N LYS A 53 16.10 -23.07 7.32
CA LYS A 53 15.23 -24.07 7.94
C LYS A 53 15.03 -23.71 9.42
N ASP A 54 13.88 -24.11 9.98
CA ASP A 54 13.52 -23.94 11.40
C ASP A 54 13.54 -22.49 11.90
N THR A 55 13.49 -21.53 10.98
CA THR A 55 13.39 -20.09 11.28
C THR A 55 11.94 -19.64 11.14
N GLN A 56 11.49 -18.79 12.05
CA GLN A 56 10.16 -18.17 11.95
C GLN A 56 10.22 -16.94 11.06
N TYR A 57 9.18 -16.77 10.24
CA TYR A 57 9.04 -15.70 9.28
C TYR A 57 7.75 -14.91 9.49
N VAL A 58 7.83 -13.62 9.20
CA VAL A 58 6.67 -12.76 8.97
C VAL A 58 6.38 -12.76 7.47
N SER A 59 5.17 -13.20 7.11
CA SER A 59 4.69 -13.17 5.73
C SER A 59 3.87 -11.91 5.49
N VAL A 60 4.25 -11.15 4.47
CA VAL A 60 3.49 -10.01 3.96
C VAL A 60 2.97 -10.37 2.58
N SER A 61 1.65 -10.56 2.48
CA SER A 61 0.97 -10.89 1.24
C SER A 61 0.30 -9.66 0.65
N VAL A 62 0.63 -9.34 -0.60
CA VAL A 62 0.01 -8.29 -1.41
C VAL A 62 -0.87 -8.94 -2.45
N ILE A 63 -2.18 -8.70 -2.39
CA ILE A 63 -3.20 -9.39 -3.21
C ILE A 63 -3.93 -8.34 -4.03
N ASN A 64 -4.03 -8.56 -5.35
CA ASN A 64 -4.92 -7.76 -6.17
C ASN A 64 -6.35 -8.36 -6.15
N SER A 65 -7.25 -7.71 -5.41
CA SER A 65 -8.68 -8.06 -5.37
C SER A 65 -9.51 -7.28 -6.38
N GLY A 66 -8.90 -6.35 -7.11
CA GLY A 66 -9.54 -5.59 -8.19
C GLY A 66 -9.39 -6.27 -9.55
N ILE A 67 -10.13 -5.76 -10.54
CA ILE A 67 -10.13 -6.31 -11.92
C ILE A 67 -8.88 -5.87 -12.69
N ARG A 68 -8.44 -4.61 -12.50
CA ARG A 68 -7.26 -4.09 -13.21
C ARG A 68 -5.97 -4.72 -12.72
N PRO A 69 -5.10 -5.19 -13.62
CA PRO A 69 -3.75 -5.60 -13.28
C PRO A 69 -2.96 -4.43 -12.66
N VAL A 70 -2.08 -4.76 -11.72
CA VAL A 70 -1.18 -3.80 -11.07
C VAL A 70 0.20 -4.41 -11.00
N THR A 71 1.21 -3.69 -11.41
CA THR A 71 2.60 -4.13 -11.29
C THR A 71 3.21 -3.53 -10.03
N ILE A 72 3.49 -4.37 -9.04
CA ILE A 72 4.12 -3.97 -7.78
C ILE A 72 5.63 -3.85 -8.01
N ALA A 73 6.18 -2.68 -7.69
CA ALA A 73 7.60 -2.36 -7.79
C ALA A 73 8.34 -2.71 -6.51
N SER A 74 7.74 -2.42 -5.34
CA SER A 74 8.37 -2.69 -4.04
C SER A 74 7.34 -2.95 -2.95
N VAL A 75 7.76 -3.69 -1.92
CA VAL A 75 7.01 -3.87 -0.68
C VAL A 75 7.92 -3.50 0.48
N GLY A 76 7.43 -2.70 1.40
CA GLY A 76 8.21 -2.24 2.54
C GLY A 76 7.36 -1.71 3.67
N GLY A 77 7.95 -0.96 4.57
CA GLY A 77 7.25 -0.36 5.69
C GLY A 77 7.80 1.00 6.11
N LYS A 78 6.97 1.75 6.82
CA LYS A 78 7.37 3.02 7.42
C LYS A 78 7.50 2.87 8.93
N HIS A 79 8.50 3.52 9.49
CA HIS A 79 8.72 3.58 10.93
C HIS A 79 7.71 4.49 11.62
N LEU A 80 7.38 4.17 12.88
CA LEU A 80 6.51 4.98 13.73
C LEU A 80 7.27 6.13 14.39
N LYS A 81 8.47 5.84 14.91
CA LYS A 81 9.27 6.76 15.76
C LYS A 81 10.14 7.72 14.95
N ASP A 82 10.43 7.42 13.68
CA ASP A 82 11.25 8.27 12.82
C ASP A 82 10.66 8.46 11.41
N THR A 83 11.38 9.15 10.52
CA THR A 83 10.98 9.41 9.13
C THR A 83 11.41 8.32 8.17
N GLY A 84 12.16 7.33 8.65
CA GLY A 84 12.69 6.23 7.85
C GLY A 84 11.67 5.17 7.51
N GLY A 85 12.15 4.14 6.85
CA GLY A 85 11.40 2.96 6.47
C GLY A 85 12.35 1.82 6.12
N PHE A 86 11.79 0.69 5.76
CA PHE A 86 12.53 -0.47 5.28
C PHE A 86 11.86 -1.03 4.04
N ILE A 87 12.64 -1.71 3.21
CA ILE A 87 12.14 -2.43 2.03
C ILE A 87 12.41 -3.92 2.26
N MET A 88 11.46 -4.75 1.91
CA MET A 88 11.61 -6.20 1.98
C MET A 88 12.43 -6.67 0.78
N SER A 89 13.57 -7.33 1.03
CA SER A 89 14.49 -7.78 -0.02
C SER A 89 13.82 -8.72 -1.03
N ASP A 90 12.94 -9.58 -0.58
CA ASP A 90 12.19 -10.49 -1.45
C ASP A 90 11.38 -9.77 -2.53
N SER A 91 10.87 -8.57 -2.23
CA SER A 91 10.15 -7.77 -3.22
C SER A 91 11.06 -7.23 -4.33
N MET A 92 12.37 -7.19 -4.08
CA MET A 92 13.37 -6.68 -5.03
C MET A 92 14.04 -7.80 -5.85
N ILE A 93 14.13 -9.03 -5.31
CA ILE A 93 14.87 -10.15 -5.92
C ILE A 93 14.23 -10.63 -7.24
N GLY A 94 12.94 -10.45 -7.42
CA GLY A 94 12.23 -10.85 -8.64
C GLY A 94 11.91 -9.70 -9.60
N GLY A 95 12.38 -8.48 -9.32
CA GLY A 95 11.94 -7.29 -10.05
C GLY A 95 10.46 -6.96 -9.80
N SER A 96 9.91 -6.06 -10.62
CA SER A 96 8.50 -5.71 -10.53
C SER A 96 7.61 -6.89 -10.94
N LYS A 97 6.56 -7.17 -10.16
CA LYS A 97 5.65 -8.30 -10.40
C LYS A 97 4.24 -7.82 -10.75
N GLU A 98 3.75 -8.23 -11.90
CA GLU A 98 2.37 -7.98 -12.30
C GLU A 98 1.40 -8.88 -11.54
N LEU A 99 0.43 -8.26 -10.88
CA LEU A 99 -0.65 -8.92 -10.17
C LEU A 99 -1.96 -8.72 -10.92
N THR A 100 -2.41 -9.74 -11.65
CA THR A 100 -3.76 -9.81 -12.19
C THR A 100 -4.76 -10.10 -11.05
N GLN A 101 -6.06 -10.07 -11.36
CA GLN A 101 -7.12 -10.33 -10.38
C GLN A 101 -6.91 -11.67 -9.64
N GLY A 102 -6.97 -11.65 -8.31
CA GLY A 102 -6.79 -12.82 -7.46
C GLY A 102 -5.34 -13.28 -7.29
N LYS A 103 -4.39 -12.74 -8.05
CA LYS A 103 -2.96 -13.06 -7.86
C LYS A 103 -2.40 -12.35 -6.64
N ARG A 104 -1.37 -12.99 -6.05
CA ARG A 104 -0.68 -12.45 -4.87
C ARG A 104 0.83 -12.49 -5.04
N LEU A 105 1.48 -11.59 -4.35
CA LEU A 105 2.91 -11.54 -4.09
C LEU A 105 3.11 -11.76 -2.59
N ASP A 106 3.89 -12.76 -2.23
CA ASP A 106 4.28 -13.02 -0.83
C ASP A 106 5.73 -12.60 -0.64
N CYS A 107 5.98 -11.78 0.36
CA CYS A 107 7.30 -11.40 0.82
C CYS A 107 7.51 -11.97 2.22
N LEU A 108 8.63 -12.62 2.45
CA LEU A 108 9.00 -13.20 3.73
C LEU A 108 10.14 -12.41 4.36
N VAL A 109 10.06 -12.16 5.65
CA VAL A 109 11.12 -11.54 6.45
C VAL A 109 11.33 -12.39 7.69
N GLU A 110 12.57 -12.64 8.09
CA GLU A 110 12.85 -13.32 9.36
C GLU A 110 12.16 -12.57 10.51
N GLU A 111 11.43 -13.30 11.36
CA GLU A 111 10.65 -12.69 12.44
C GLU A 111 11.53 -11.93 13.41
N SER A 112 12.74 -12.44 13.68
CA SER A 112 13.75 -11.75 14.50
C SER A 112 14.13 -10.38 13.94
N ALA A 113 14.38 -10.29 12.63
CA ALA A 113 14.72 -9.03 11.97
C ALA A 113 13.53 -8.05 11.97
N TYR A 114 12.31 -8.56 11.74
CA TYR A 114 11.10 -7.75 11.82
C TYR A 114 10.88 -7.21 13.24
N ASP A 115 11.06 -8.04 14.26
CA ASP A 115 10.87 -7.66 15.65
C ASP A 115 11.97 -6.70 16.14
N GLU A 116 13.21 -6.83 15.67
CA GLU A 116 14.28 -5.85 15.92
C GLU A 116 13.87 -4.46 15.39
N ILE A 117 13.42 -4.37 14.14
CA ILE A 117 12.93 -3.12 13.54
C ILE A 117 11.73 -2.58 14.34
N ASN A 118 10.78 -3.45 14.68
CA ASN A 118 9.58 -3.06 15.41
C ASN A 118 9.88 -2.56 16.82
N ASN A 119 10.81 -3.18 17.54
CA ASN A 119 11.21 -2.78 18.88
C ASN A 119 11.98 -1.44 18.86
N LYS A 120 12.90 -1.28 17.92
CA LYS A 120 13.75 -0.09 17.81
C LYS A 120 12.98 1.12 17.28
N TYR A 121 12.24 0.97 16.22
CA TYR A 121 11.61 2.07 15.50
C TYR A 121 10.08 2.07 15.54
N GLY A 122 9.46 0.92 15.84
CA GLY A 122 8.03 0.67 15.66
C GLY A 122 7.65 0.63 14.18
N VAL A 123 6.83 -0.31 13.80
CA VAL A 123 6.28 -0.37 12.44
C VAL A 123 4.95 0.38 12.40
N LEU A 124 4.92 1.51 11.70
CA LEU A 124 3.71 2.33 11.52
C LEU A 124 2.73 1.67 10.56
N ARG A 125 3.23 1.29 9.38
CA ARG A 125 2.44 0.73 8.29
C ARG A 125 3.32 -0.05 7.32
N ILE A 126 2.72 -1.01 6.64
CA ILE A 126 3.30 -1.68 5.48
C ILE A 126 2.73 -1.03 4.22
N GLU A 127 3.59 -0.83 3.24
CA GLU A 127 3.29 -0.21 1.96
C GLU A 127 3.69 -1.14 0.82
N ALA A 128 2.87 -1.21 -0.21
CA ALA A 128 3.23 -1.76 -1.51
C ALA A 128 3.15 -0.62 -2.52
N GLU A 129 4.21 -0.39 -3.28
CA GLU A 129 4.28 0.66 -4.29
C GLU A 129 4.22 0.05 -5.68
N ASP A 130 3.40 0.61 -6.56
CA ASP A 130 3.34 0.20 -7.96
C ASP A 130 4.31 1.01 -8.83
N LEU A 131 4.48 0.59 -10.08
CA LEU A 131 5.36 1.27 -11.04
C LEU A 131 4.96 2.71 -11.36
N THR A 132 3.74 3.11 -11.02
CA THR A 132 3.27 4.50 -11.20
C THR A 132 3.60 5.39 -10.00
N GLY A 133 4.22 4.82 -8.94
CA GLY A 133 4.50 5.51 -7.68
C GLY A 133 3.31 5.58 -6.72
N LYS A 134 2.22 4.88 -7.02
CA LYS A 134 1.07 4.83 -6.12
C LYS A 134 1.32 3.83 -5.01
N SER A 135 1.13 4.28 -3.77
CA SER A 135 1.29 3.43 -2.58
C SER A 135 -0.05 2.89 -2.07
N TYR A 136 -0.09 1.60 -1.82
CA TYR A 136 -1.17 0.89 -1.13
C TYR A 136 -0.72 0.59 0.28
N VAL A 137 -1.56 0.88 1.28
CA VAL A 137 -1.12 0.96 2.67
C VAL A 137 -1.95 0.07 3.58
N LYS A 138 -1.27 -0.67 4.46
CA LYS A 138 -1.85 -1.39 5.60
C LYS A 138 -1.26 -0.85 6.90
N ASN A 139 -2.07 -0.21 7.73
CA ASN A 139 -1.65 0.24 9.05
C ASN A 139 -1.44 -0.96 9.99
N VAL A 140 -0.30 -0.96 10.68
CA VAL A 140 0.09 -1.98 11.65
C VAL A 140 -0.10 -1.45 13.08
N SER A 141 0.34 -0.23 13.33
CA SER A 141 0.23 0.39 14.65
C SER A 141 -1.20 0.77 15.02
N PRO A 142 -1.60 0.61 16.29
CA PRO A 142 -2.87 1.10 16.82
C PRO A 142 -3.06 2.60 16.58
N PHE A 143 -4.30 3.03 16.41
CA PHE A 143 -4.64 4.42 16.09
C PHE A 143 -4.12 5.43 17.12
N PHE A 144 -4.21 5.11 18.41
CA PHE A 144 -3.78 6.01 19.48
C PHE A 144 -2.26 6.25 19.49
N LEU A 145 -1.44 5.23 19.22
CA LEU A 145 0.01 5.40 19.08
C LEU A 145 0.36 6.30 17.91
N ARG A 146 -0.38 6.21 16.82
CA ARG A 146 -0.22 7.09 15.65
C ARG A 146 -0.52 8.55 16.01
N MET A 147 -1.54 8.81 16.82
CA MET A 147 -1.85 10.18 17.29
C MET A 147 -0.71 10.77 18.13
N ILE A 148 -0.08 9.98 19.00
CA ILE A 148 1.01 10.44 19.87
C ILE A 148 2.26 10.76 19.05
N TYR A 149 2.64 9.91 18.10
CA TYR A 149 3.89 10.06 17.35
C TYR A 149 3.77 10.94 16.09
N PHE A 150 2.57 11.20 15.60
CA PHE A 150 2.36 12.01 14.39
C PHE A 150 2.93 13.44 14.50
N PRO A 151 2.71 14.22 15.59
CA PRO A 151 3.27 15.56 15.72
C PRO A 151 4.80 15.54 15.80
N VAL A 152 5.39 14.59 16.53
CA VAL A 152 6.85 14.45 16.66
C VAL A 152 7.50 14.16 15.31
N ARG A 153 6.89 13.30 14.51
CA ARG A 153 7.35 12.97 13.16
C ARG A 153 7.32 14.19 12.23
N LYS A 154 6.26 14.98 12.28
CA LYS A 154 6.10 16.19 11.46
C LYS A 154 7.19 17.23 11.77
N VAL A 155 7.51 17.43 13.04
CA VAL A 155 8.59 18.32 13.48
C VAL A 155 9.95 17.83 12.99
N ARG A 156 10.27 16.53 13.14
CA ARG A 156 11.54 15.96 12.66
C ARG A 156 11.71 16.09 11.15
N THR A 157 10.66 15.88 10.37
CA THR A 157 10.71 16.05 8.90
C THR A 157 11.03 17.48 8.50
N VAL A 158 10.46 18.47 9.21
CA VAL A 158 10.73 19.90 8.96
C VAL A 158 12.18 20.24 9.27
N ILE A 159 12.71 19.76 10.41
CA ILE A 159 14.11 20.01 10.82
C ILE A 159 15.06 19.36 9.80
N TRP A 160 14.84 18.11 9.42
CA TRP A 160 15.66 17.39 8.46
C TRP A 160 15.70 18.10 7.08
N ASN A 161 14.54 18.53 6.57
CA ASN A 161 14.46 19.27 5.32
C ASN A 161 15.17 20.63 5.38
N LYS A 162 15.14 21.30 6.53
CA LYS A 162 15.84 22.60 6.73
C LYS A 162 17.35 22.41 6.74
N GLN A 163 17.87 21.37 7.40
CA GLN A 163 19.32 21.06 7.42
C GLN A 163 19.85 20.70 6.04
N HIS A 164 19.10 19.90 5.25
CA HIS A 164 19.54 19.49 3.92
C HIS A 164 19.41 20.59 2.86
N ARG A 165 18.57 21.60 3.07
CA ARG A 165 18.52 22.78 2.21
C ARG A 165 19.74 23.68 2.40
N ASN A 166 20.20 23.84 3.63
CA ASN A 166 21.39 24.67 3.93
C ASN A 166 22.69 24.03 3.41
N ASN A 167 22.80 22.71 3.36
CA ASN A 167 23.98 22.02 2.82
C ASN A 167 24.07 21.98 1.28
N LYS A 168 23.01 22.40 0.55
CA LYS A 168 23.01 22.50 -0.91
C LYS A 168 23.36 23.91 -1.41
N SER A 169 23.45 24.88 -0.50
CA SER A 169 23.77 26.29 -0.80
C SER A 169 25.20 26.69 -0.41
N SER A 170 26.01 25.73 0.03
CA SER A 170 27.46 25.83 0.24
C SER A 170 28.21 25.07 -0.83
#